data_808efdd967943fe9c41794c6d5c00b35
#
_entry.id   808efdd967943fe9c41794c6d5c00b35
#
_cell.length_a   1.000
_cell.length_b   1.000
_cell.length_c   1.000
_cell.angle_alpha   90.00
_cell.angle_beta   90.00
_cell.angle_gamma   90.00
#
_symmetry.space_group_name_H-M   'P 1'
#
loop_
_entity.id
_entity.type
_entity.pdbx_description
1 polymer ?
#
loop_
_entity_poly.entity_id
_entity_poly.type
_entity_poly.pdbx_seq_one_letter_code
_entity_poly.pdbx_strand_id
1 'polypeptide(L)'
;MMEKGKKKRFIAKSIFMTHVRRIGWIRTALGGGLMYVSVFEFIFIHLTTIIVLYKWLLAPFSGLKRFRIRDYILLDRGKIAGMRLFDRFNCEFCGYANGTARIWNAEVDELASGTWGKGNILLRPIAAVYALCLLVFLLFNFVFSKILFFFIASFLGLHWTDTRAIGKRLKETNYAGAHGFPVRGVIRFAKLYAESLALNLEQIESGWCPLKHIETETTVVSDHHRNFYPREKLVEAIDALARDGSVSPKKPRY
;
A
#
# COMPACT_ATOMS: atom_id res chain seq x y z
N MET A 1 -22.55 1.99 -30.73
CA MET A 1 -23.56 2.81 -30.00
C MET A 1 -23.85 2.13 -28.67
N MET A 2 -23.21 2.51 -27.58
CA MET A 2 -23.40 1.89 -26.27
C MET A 2 -24.66 2.47 -25.60
N GLU A 3 -25.57 1.59 -25.24
CA GLU A 3 -26.87 1.87 -24.65
C GLU A 3 -26.74 2.68 -23.35
N LYS A 4 -27.06 3.96 -23.40
CA LYS A 4 -27.00 4.91 -22.25
C LYS A 4 -27.88 4.55 -21.05
N GLY A 5 -28.77 3.56 -21.16
CA GLY A 5 -29.76 3.24 -20.12
C GLY A 5 -29.32 2.28 -19.01
N LYS A 6 -28.35 1.40 -19.26
CA LYS A 6 -27.93 0.36 -18.29
C LYS A 6 -26.90 0.83 -17.26
N LYS A 7 -26.17 1.92 -17.53
CA LYS A 7 -25.10 2.44 -16.65
C LYS A 7 -25.58 2.95 -15.28
N LYS A 8 -26.82 3.35 -15.13
CA LYS A 8 -27.33 3.91 -13.86
C LYS A 8 -27.63 2.89 -12.76
N ARG A 9 -27.76 1.60 -13.08
CA ARG A 9 -28.13 0.56 -12.10
C ARG A 9 -26.98 0.01 -11.27
N PHE A 10 -25.76 0.11 -11.75
CA PHE A 10 -24.57 -0.45 -11.09
C PHE A 10 -24.31 0.15 -9.71
N ILE A 11 -24.60 1.42 -9.51
CA ILE A 11 -24.20 2.22 -8.34
C ILE A 11 -25.19 2.09 -7.17
N ALA A 12 -26.23 1.30 -7.30
CA ALA A 12 -27.20 1.13 -6.22
C ALA A 12 -26.62 0.41 -4.98
N LYS A 13 -25.48 -0.27 -5.11
CA LYS A 13 -24.84 -0.99 -4.01
C LYS A 13 -23.49 -0.36 -3.69
N SER A 14 -23.45 0.51 -2.67
CA SER A 14 -22.19 1.08 -2.19
C SER A 14 -21.28 -0.02 -1.62
N ILE A 15 -19.97 0.20 -1.67
CA ILE A 15 -18.95 -0.65 -1.05
C ILE A 15 -19.30 -0.90 0.41
N PHE A 16 -19.66 0.15 1.14
CA PHE A 16 -20.04 0.08 2.53
C PHE A 16 -21.22 -0.86 2.80
N MET A 17 -22.31 -0.74 2.01
CA MET A 17 -23.49 -1.59 2.18
C MET A 17 -23.23 -3.05 1.83
N THR A 18 -22.30 -3.33 0.94
CA THR A 18 -21.85 -4.70 0.65
C THR A 18 -21.20 -5.33 1.89
N HIS A 19 -20.39 -4.56 2.62
CA HIS A 19 -19.78 -5.01 3.86
C HIS A 19 -20.77 -5.17 5.00
N VAL A 20 -21.68 -4.22 5.17
CA VAL A 20 -22.75 -4.32 6.17
C VAL A 20 -23.51 -5.64 6.03
N ARG A 21 -23.80 -6.05 4.81
CA ARG A 21 -24.48 -7.35 4.57
C ARG A 21 -23.60 -8.56 4.88
N ARG A 22 -22.27 -8.44 4.68
CA ARG A 22 -21.32 -9.54 4.86
C ARG A 22 -20.92 -9.75 6.32
N ILE A 23 -20.60 -8.69 7.06
CA ILE A 23 -20.00 -8.75 8.40
C ILE A 23 -20.78 -7.97 9.46
N GLY A 24 -21.90 -7.36 9.10
CA GLY A 24 -22.75 -6.57 9.98
C GLY A 24 -22.33 -5.09 10.10
N TRP A 25 -23.26 -4.28 10.60
CA TRP A 25 -23.10 -2.82 10.67
C TRP A 25 -21.93 -2.38 11.55
N ILE A 26 -21.86 -2.90 12.78
CA ILE A 26 -20.85 -2.47 13.78
C ILE A 26 -19.43 -2.75 13.27
N ARG A 27 -19.17 -3.97 12.81
CA ARG A 27 -17.86 -4.34 12.28
C ARG A 27 -17.48 -3.52 11.06
N THR A 28 -18.42 -3.28 10.16
CA THR A 28 -18.20 -2.45 8.96
C THR A 28 -17.89 -1.01 9.34
N ALA A 29 -18.63 -0.42 10.28
CA ALA A 29 -18.42 0.97 10.70
C ALA A 29 -17.06 1.13 11.42
N LEU A 30 -16.73 0.23 12.34
CA LEU A 30 -15.45 0.30 13.06
C LEU A 30 -14.26 -0.03 12.16
N GLY A 31 -14.31 -1.14 11.42
CA GLY A 31 -13.21 -1.52 10.52
C GLY A 31 -12.99 -0.52 9.39
N GLY A 32 -14.08 -0.04 8.77
CA GLY A 32 -14.00 1.00 7.76
C GLY A 32 -13.54 2.34 8.32
N GLY A 33 -14.02 2.74 9.49
CA GLY A 33 -13.56 3.96 10.15
C GLY A 33 -12.05 3.94 10.44
N LEU A 34 -11.54 2.84 10.99
CA LEU A 34 -10.11 2.67 11.24
C LEU A 34 -9.29 2.62 9.96
N MET A 35 -9.83 2.04 8.86
CA MET A 35 -9.18 2.09 7.57
C MET A 35 -8.98 3.53 7.09
N TYR A 36 -9.95 4.43 7.33
CA TYR A 36 -9.77 5.86 7.01
C TYR A 36 -8.76 6.56 7.91
N VAL A 37 -8.57 6.11 9.14
CA VAL A 37 -7.49 6.64 10.00
C VAL A 37 -6.12 6.35 9.38
N SER A 38 -5.96 5.23 8.66
CA SER A 38 -4.70 4.93 7.96
C SER A 38 -4.32 5.95 6.86
N VAL A 39 -5.26 6.76 6.39
CA VAL A 39 -4.96 7.88 5.46
C VAL A 39 -3.88 8.78 6.03
N PHE A 40 -3.97 9.12 7.31
CA PHE A 40 -2.98 9.98 7.97
C PHE A 40 -1.59 9.34 8.01
N GLU A 41 -1.51 8.02 8.19
CA GLU A 41 -0.25 7.27 8.12
C GLU A 41 0.40 7.40 6.74
N PHE A 42 -0.37 7.19 5.66
CA PHE A 42 0.15 7.31 4.30
C PHE A 42 0.54 8.73 3.95
N ILE A 43 -0.22 9.74 4.36
CA ILE A 43 0.15 11.15 4.20
C ILE A 43 1.45 11.43 4.95
N PHE A 44 1.59 10.94 6.17
CA PHE A 44 2.79 11.14 6.97
C PHE A 44 4.01 10.50 6.31
N ILE A 45 3.93 9.24 5.87
CA ILE A 45 5.00 8.57 5.12
C ILE A 45 5.35 9.34 3.85
N HIS A 46 4.35 9.75 3.09
CA HIS A 46 4.56 10.50 1.86
C HIS A 46 5.31 11.81 2.11
N LEU A 47 4.85 12.62 3.05
CA LEU A 47 5.45 13.92 3.33
C LEU A 47 6.83 13.78 3.99
N THR A 48 6.96 12.98 5.03
CA THR A 48 8.19 12.89 5.81
C THR A 48 9.24 12.02 5.16
N THR A 49 8.89 10.79 4.81
CA THR A 49 9.87 9.80 4.32
C THR A 49 10.19 10.00 2.85
N ILE A 50 9.17 10.11 1.99
CA ILE A 50 9.36 10.20 0.55
C ILE A 50 9.82 11.60 0.13
N ILE A 51 9.09 12.64 0.53
CA ILE A 51 9.39 14.01 0.08
C ILE A 51 10.57 14.61 0.84
N VAL A 52 10.46 14.72 2.16
CA VAL A 52 11.47 15.45 2.95
C VAL A 52 12.76 14.64 3.05
N LEU A 53 12.71 13.44 3.60
CA LEU A 53 13.94 12.67 3.87
C LEU A 53 14.60 12.15 2.60
N TYR A 54 13.86 11.60 1.67
CA TYR A 54 14.46 11.02 0.46
C TYR A 54 14.68 12.08 -0.63
N LYS A 55 13.62 12.72 -1.13
CA LYS A 55 13.73 13.60 -2.32
C LYS A 55 14.46 14.91 -2.08
N TRP A 56 14.23 15.55 -0.94
CA TRP A 56 14.85 16.85 -0.67
C TRP A 56 16.19 16.74 0.04
N LEU A 57 16.34 15.77 0.94
CA LEU A 57 17.55 15.65 1.73
C LEU A 57 18.56 14.68 1.11
N LEU A 58 18.20 13.41 0.97
CA LEU A 58 19.20 12.39 0.63
C LEU A 58 19.55 12.33 -0.86
N ALA A 59 18.55 12.25 -1.73
CA ALA A 59 18.80 12.05 -3.15
C ALA A 59 19.63 13.15 -3.82
N PRO A 60 19.44 14.48 -3.50
CA PRO A 60 20.28 15.54 -4.07
C PRO A 60 21.75 15.44 -3.68
N PHE A 61 22.02 15.09 -2.41
CA PHE A 61 23.39 15.10 -1.87
C PHE A 61 24.14 13.79 -2.16
N SER A 62 23.43 12.70 -2.42
CA SER A 62 24.05 11.38 -2.58
C SER A 62 23.97 10.83 -4.00
N GLY A 63 23.45 11.61 -4.95
CA GLY A 63 23.36 11.19 -6.35
C GLY A 63 22.40 10.00 -6.59
N LEU A 64 21.46 9.79 -5.68
CA LEU A 64 20.50 8.69 -5.79
C LEU A 64 19.40 9.01 -6.80
N LYS A 65 18.81 7.97 -7.38
CA LYS A 65 17.72 8.08 -8.33
C LYS A 65 16.51 8.76 -7.70
N ARG A 66 15.94 9.74 -8.40
CA ARG A 66 14.69 10.41 -8.02
C ARG A 66 13.52 9.76 -8.71
N PHE A 67 12.61 9.17 -7.95
CA PHE A 67 11.39 8.59 -8.47
C PHE A 67 10.30 9.65 -8.67
N ARG A 68 9.56 9.56 -9.76
CA ARG A 68 8.44 10.49 -10.01
C ARG A 68 7.19 9.94 -9.33
N ILE A 69 6.59 10.73 -8.44
CA ILE A 69 5.38 10.34 -7.68
C ILE A 69 4.25 9.88 -8.61
N ARG A 70 4.05 10.60 -9.73
CA ARG A 70 3.01 10.31 -10.70
C ARG A 70 3.13 8.94 -11.41
N ASP A 71 4.31 8.33 -11.38
CA ASP A 71 4.53 7.02 -12.00
C ASP A 71 4.09 5.88 -11.05
N TYR A 72 3.85 6.21 -9.78
CA TYR A 72 3.46 5.28 -8.72
C TYR A 72 2.05 5.52 -8.20
N ILE A 73 1.68 6.77 -7.98
CA ILE A 73 0.36 7.16 -7.47
C ILE A 73 -0.56 7.47 -8.64
N LEU A 74 -1.51 6.57 -8.89
CA LEU A 74 -2.48 6.67 -9.96
C LEU A 74 -3.86 6.94 -9.39
N LEU A 75 -4.39 8.16 -9.63
CA LEU A 75 -5.70 8.62 -9.17
C LEU A 75 -6.69 8.65 -10.34
N ASP A 76 -6.89 7.53 -11.01
CA ASP A 76 -7.72 7.43 -12.21
C ASP A 76 -9.05 6.68 -11.99
N ARG A 77 -9.19 5.99 -10.87
CA ARG A 77 -10.37 5.18 -10.57
C ARG A 77 -11.59 5.99 -10.18
N GLY A 78 -11.39 7.16 -9.59
CA GLY A 78 -12.48 8.10 -9.34
C GLY A 78 -13.16 8.61 -10.62
N LYS A 79 -12.53 8.42 -11.79
CA LYS A 79 -13.07 8.74 -13.11
C LYS A 79 -14.03 7.68 -13.66
N ILE A 80 -14.17 6.53 -13.00
CA ILE A 80 -15.09 5.48 -13.43
C ILE A 80 -16.51 6.04 -13.38
N ALA A 81 -17.15 6.04 -14.56
CA ALA A 81 -18.49 6.60 -14.70
C ALA A 81 -19.48 5.81 -13.83
N GLY A 82 -20.29 6.57 -13.08
CA GLY A 82 -21.36 5.97 -12.32
C GLY A 82 -21.05 5.66 -10.86
N MET A 83 -19.83 5.86 -10.36
CA MET A 83 -19.50 5.68 -8.94
C MET A 83 -20.06 6.83 -8.08
N ARG A 84 -20.53 6.51 -6.87
CA ARG A 84 -20.90 7.51 -5.86
C ARG A 84 -19.66 8.19 -5.30
N LEU A 85 -19.84 9.40 -4.78
CA LEU A 85 -18.73 10.19 -4.23
C LEU A 85 -17.91 9.41 -3.20
N PHE A 86 -18.56 8.70 -2.29
CA PHE A 86 -17.91 7.93 -1.25
C PHE A 86 -17.13 6.73 -1.81
N ASP A 87 -17.68 6.04 -2.80
CA ASP A 87 -16.99 4.92 -3.46
C ASP A 87 -15.80 5.41 -4.29
N ARG A 88 -15.92 6.59 -4.92
CA ARG A 88 -14.78 7.26 -5.59
C ARG A 88 -13.67 7.55 -4.59
N PHE A 89 -14.00 8.11 -3.44
CA PHE A 89 -13.02 8.39 -2.40
C PHE A 89 -12.29 7.12 -1.95
N ASN A 90 -13.00 6.00 -1.74
CA ASN A 90 -12.39 4.71 -1.44
C ASN A 90 -11.38 4.28 -2.51
N CYS A 91 -11.76 4.36 -3.77
CA CYS A 91 -10.89 3.95 -4.88
C CYS A 91 -9.67 4.86 -5.04
N GLU A 92 -9.85 6.18 -4.89
CA GLU A 92 -8.74 7.15 -4.92
C GLU A 92 -7.79 6.93 -3.74
N PHE A 93 -8.34 6.65 -2.56
CA PHE A 93 -7.53 6.35 -1.38
C PHE A 93 -6.72 5.06 -1.58
N CYS A 94 -7.30 3.98 -2.10
CA CYS A 94 -6.56 2.77 -2.42
C CYS A 94 -5.42 3.06 -3.43
N GLY A 95 -5.70 3.80 -4.50
CA GLY A 95 -4.68 4.21 -5.47
C GLY A 95 -3.54 5.01 -4.84
N TYR A 96 -3.89 5.95 -3.95
CA TYR A 96 -2.92 6.75 -3.23
C TYR A 96 -2.06 5.90 -2.27
N ALA A 97 -2.69 5.08 -1.44
CA ALA A 97 -2.00 4.26 -0.44
C ALA A 97 -1.07 3.23 -1.07
N ASN A 98 -1.56 2.49 -2.07
CA ASN A 98 -0.74 1.53 -2.81
C ASN A 98 0.42 2.22 -3.55
N GLY A 99 0.16 3.35 -4.20
CA GLY A 99 1.20 4.14 -4.87
C GLY A 99 2.26 4.64 -3.90
N THR A 100 1.86 5.10 -2.71
CA THR A 100 2.77 5.54 -1.65
C THR A 100 3.64 4.39 -1.13
N ALA A 101 3.05 3.23 -0.86
CA ALA A 101 3.80 2.04 -0.44
C ALA A 101 4.81 1.57 -1.52
N ARG A 102 4.43 1.63 -2.78
CA ARG A 102 5.29 1.23 -3.92
C ARG A 102 6.46 2.18 -4.14
N ILE A 103 6.24 3.50 -4.15
CA ILE A 103 7.34 4.46 -4.31
C ILE A 103 8.31 4.35 -3.12
N TRP A 104 7.78 4.20 -1.92
CA TRP A 104 8.64 4.02 -0.75
C TRP A 104 9.45 2.73 -0.82
N ASN A 105 8.87 1.60 -1.25
CA ASN A 105 9.62 0.38 -1.50
C ASN A 105 10.75 0.59 -2.53
N ALA A 106 10.48 1.30 -3.62
CA ALA A 106 11.48 1.59 -4.65
C ALA A 106 12.62 2.49 -4.12
N GLU A 107 12.29 3.47 -3.27
CA GLU A 107 13.27 4.35 -2.64
C GLU A 107 14.15 3.57 -1.64
N VAL A 108 13.58 2.65 -0.88
CA VAL A 108 14.34 1.78 0.03
C VAL A 108 15.22 0.80 -0.75
N ASP A 109 14.78 0.28 -1.90
CA ASP A 109 15.60 -0.56 -2.78
C ASP A 109 16.78 0.22 -3.36
N GLU A 110 16.56 1.47 -3.76
CA GLU A 110 17.65 2.36 -4.21
C GLU A 110 18.64 2.63 -3.07
N LEU A 111 18.16 2.90 -1.86
CA LEU A 111 19.01 3.03 -0.67
C LEU A 111 19.85 1.77 -0.41
N ALA A 112 19.27 0.60 -0.58
CA ALA A 112 19.93 -0.67 -0.33
C ALA A 112 21.01 -1.01 -1.37
N SER A 113 20.77 -0.65 -2.64
CA SER A 113 21.69 -0.91 -3.76
C SER A 113 22.73 0.20 -3.96
N GLY A 114 22.42 1.41 -3.48
CA GLY A 114 23.22 2.60 -3.70
C GLY A 114 24.61 2.56 -3.08
N THR A 115 25.47 3.44 -3.57
CA THR A 115 26.86 3.58 -3.10
C THR A 115 27.03 4.67 -2.02
N TRP A 116 25.95 5.36 -1.69
CA TRP A 116 25.99 6.41 -0.67
C TRP A 116 26.48 5.86 0.68
N GLY A 117 27.30 6.62 1.37
CA GLY A 117 27.94 6.18 2.63
C GLY A 117 29.04 5.11 2.48
N LYS A 118 29.31 4.63 1.26
CA LYS A 118 30.43 3.73 0.97
C LYS A 118 31.68 4.51 0.57
N GLY A 119 32.82 4.12 1.12
CA GLY A 119 34.11 4.61 0.66
C GLY A 119 34.38 6.12 0.79
N ASN A 120 33.39 6.95 0.60
CA ASN A 120 33.52 8.40 0.74
C ASN A 120 33.29 8.83 2.19
N ILE A 121 34.37 9.28 2.84
CA ILE A 121 34.35 9.67 4.24
C ILE A 121 33.37 10.84 4.52
N LEU A 122 33.15 11.72 3.55
CA LEU A 122 32.24 12.85 3.68
C LEU A 122 30.76 12.44 3.65
N LEU A 123 30.43 11.31 3.01
CA LEU A 123 29.07 10.82 2.95
C LEU A 123 28.66 9.99 4.18
N ARG A 124 29.64 9.49 4.94
CA ARG A 124 29.36 8.67 6.15
C ARG A 124 28.56 9.41 7.22
N PRO A 125 28.90 10.63 7.63
CA PRO A 125 28.12 11.37 8.62
C PRO A 125 26.72 11.71 8.10
N ILE A 126 26.57 12.08 6.82
CA ILE A 126 25.27 12.34 6.19
C ILE A 126 24.40 11.09 6.23
N ALA A 127 24.95 9.94 5.85
CA ALA A 127 24.25 8.66 5.89
C ALA A 127 23.84 8.28 7.32
N ALA A 128 24.69 8.53 8.31
CA ALA A 128 24.40 8.22 9.70
C ALA A 128 23.28 9.13 10.26
N VAL A 129 23.32 10.43 10.00
CA VAL A 129 22.26 11.38 10.41
C VAL A 129 20.95 11.02 9.72
N TYR A 130 20.97 10.75 8.41
CA TYR A 130 19.78 10.31 7.67
C TYR A 130 19.19 9.03 8.25
N ALA A 131 20.04 8.02 8.51
CA ALA A 131 19.59 6.76 9.08
C ALA A 131 18.96 6.96 10.46
N LEU A 132 19.52 7.83 11.30
CA LEU A 132 18.94 8.16 12.60
C LEU A 132 17.57 8.83 12.48
N CYS A 133 17.45 9.85 11.63
CA CYS A 133 16.18 10.52 11.36
C CYS A 133 15.14 9.51 10.83
N LEU A 134 15.53 8.71 9.85
CA LEU A 134 14.67 7.69 9.27
C LEU A 134 14.22 6.68 10.34
N LEU A 135 15.14 6.23 11.21
CA LEU A 135 14.81 5.28 12.27
C LEU A 135 13.75 5.82 13.22
N VAL A 136 13.86 7.06 13.66
CA VAL A 136 12.88 7.71 14.56
C VAL A 136 11.50 7.72 13.92
N PHE A 137 11.39 8.18 12.66
CA PHE A 137 10.12 8.21 11.93
C PHE A 137 9.57 6.80 11.70
N LEU A 138 10.42 5.85 11.33
CA LEU A 138 10.01 4.48 11.08
C LEU A 138 9.51 3.77 12.33
N LEU A 139 10.16 3.96 13.47
CA LEU A 139 9.71 3.34 14.73
C LEU A 139 8.33 3.83 15.13
N PHE A 140 8.12 5.14 15.07
CA PHE A 140 6.80 5.71 15.38
C PHE A 140 5.71 5.16 14.44
N ASN A 141 5.95 5.24 13.13
CA ASN A 141 4.98 4.75 12.15
C ASN A 141 4.76 3.24 12.21
N PHE A 142 5.83 2.47 12.43
CA PHE A 142 5.71 1.01 12.53
C PHE A 142 4.83 0.58 13.69
N VAL A 143 5.01 1.18 14.86
CA VAL A 143 4.16 0.88 16.04
C VAL A 143 2.72 1.30 15.77
N PHE A 144 2.50 2.50 15.25
CA PHE A 144 1.17 2.99 14.89
C PHE A 144 0.49 2.08 13.87
N SER A 145 1.19 1.73 12.78
CA SER A 145 0.70 0.83 11.73
C SER A 145 0.32 -0.55 12.27
N LYS A 146 1.14 -1.11 13.16
CA LYS A 146 0.86 -2.43 13.76
C LYS A 146 -0.39 -2.41 14.62
N ILE A 147 -0.56 -1.40 15.45
CA ILE A 147 -1.75 -1.23 16.28
C ILE A 147 -2.99 -1.02 15.41
N LEU A 148 -2.90 -0.11 14.46
CA LEU A 148 -4.01 0.23 13.57
C LEU A 148 -4.44 -1.00 12.74
N PHE A 149 -3.47 -1.69 12.12
CA PHE A 149 -3.76 -2.88 11.32
C PHE A 149 -4.33 -4.03 12.17
N PHE A 150 -3.87 -4.19 13.42
CA PHE A 150 -4.44 -5.17 14.33
C PHE A 150 -5.96 -4.96 14.52
N PHE A 151 -6.38 -3.73 14.75
CA PHE A 151 -7.80 -3.43 14.91
C PHE A 151 -8.57 -3.58 13.58
N ILE A 152 -8.02 -3.09 12.47
CA ILE A 152 -8.64 -3.26 11.15
C ILE A 152 -8.82 -4.75 10.84
N ALA A 153 -7.79 -5.56 11.01
CA ALA A 153 -7.83 -6.99 10.76
C ALA A 153 -8.87 -7.69 11.64
N SER A 154 -8.90 -7.34 12.93
CA SER A 154 -9.85 -7.92 13.89
C SER A 154 -11.31 -7.62 13.52
N PHE A 155 -11.62 -6.38 13.14
CA PHE A 155 -12.99 -6.01 12.75
C PHE A 155 -13.38 -6.54 11.37
N LEU A 156 -12.47 -6.52 10.40
CA LEU A 156 -12.75 -6.97 9.04
C LEU A 156 -12.56 -8.48 8.83
N GLY A 157 -12.02 -9.20 9.82
CA GLY A 157 -11.73 -10.63 9.72
C GLY A 157 -10.59 -10.93 8.75
N LEU A 158 -9.53 -10.13 8.77
CA LEU A 158 -8.34 -10.30 7.94
C LEU A 158 -7.26 -11.07 8.69
N HIS A 159 -6.37 -11.70 7.94
CA HIS A 159 -5.22 -12.39 8.51
C HIS A 159 -4.11 -11.40 8.90
N TRP A 160 -3.32 -11.80 9.87
CA TRP A 160 -2.16 -11.02 10.31
C TRP A 160 -0.98 -11.24 9.35
N THR A 161 -0.32 -10.14 8.95
CA THR A 161 0.88 -10.22 8.10
C THR A 161 2.06 -10.79 8.87
N ASP A 162 2.65 -11.87 8.36
CA ASP A 162 3.85 -12.47 8.95
C ASP A 162 5.12 -11.68 8.58
N THR A 163 5.47 -10.75 9.46
CA THR A 163 6.71 -9.97 9.31
C THR A 163 7.98 -10.76 9.57
N ARG A 164 7.89 -11.96 10.19
CA ARG A 164 9.07 -12.80 10.46
C ARG A 164 9.60 -13.40 9.17
N ALA A 165 8.70 -13.84 8.28
CA ALA A 165 9.08 -14.36 6.96
C ALA A 165 9.83 -13.30 6.13
N ILE A 166 9.34 -12.05 6.13
CA ILE A 166 10.03 -10.93 5.47
C ILE A 166 11.41 -10.72 6.08
N GLY A 167 11.49 -10.62 7.41
CA GLY A 167 12.77 -10.43 8.12
C GLY A 167 13.79 -11.53 7.87
N LYS A 168 13.34 -12.79 7.81
CA LYS A 168 14.19 -13.95 7.49
C LYS A 168 14.74 -13.83 6.06
N ARG A 169 13.88 -13.58 5.08
CA ARG A 169 14.29 -13.40 3.67
C ARG A 169 15.31 -12.27 3.50
N LEU A 170 15.08 -11.10 4.13
CA LEU A 170 16.02 -9.96 4.06
C LEU A 170 17.41 -10.27 4.66
N LYS A 171 17.47 -11.18 5.64
CA LYS A 171 18.75 -11.66 6.18
C LYS A 171 19.42 -12.64 5.23
N GLU A 172 18.67 -13.62 4.72
CA GLU A 172 19.17 -14.67 3.81
C GLU A 172 19.69 -14.08 2.50
N THR A 173 19.03 -13.09 1.94
CA THR A 173 19.46 -12.39 0.71
C THR A 173 20.54 -11.35 0.96
N ASN A 174 21.04 -11.22 2.18
CA ASN A 174 21.98 -10.16 2.58
C ASN A 174 21.55 -8.77 2.11
N TYR A 175 20.24 -8.48 2.17
CA TYR A 175 19.69 -7.20 1.74
C TYR A 175 20.42 -6.02 2.39
N ALA A 176 20.71 -4.98 1.62
CA ALA A 176 21.55 -3.84 2.02
C ALA A 176 22.97 -4.23 2.52
N GLY A 177 23.50 -5.40 2.11
CA GLY A 177 24.82 -5.89 2.51
C GLY A 177 25.97 -4.98 2.10
N ALA A 178 25.71 -4.10 1.15
CA ALA A 178 26.65 -3.06 0.72
C ALA A 178 26.98 -2.03 1.80
N HIS A 179 26.13 -1.87 2.81
CA HIS A 179 26.28 -0.87 3.87
C HIS A 179 26.82 -1.47 5.16
N GLY A 180 27.58 -0.66 5.93
CA GLY A 180 28.03 -0.99 7.28
C GLY A 180 26.91 -0.85 8.32
N PHE A 181 27.13 -1.38 9.52
CA PHE A 181 26.31 -1.10 10.68
C PHE A 181 26.55 0.37 11.13
N PRO A 182 25.53 1.16 11.58
CA PRO A 182 24.12 0.78 11.77
C PRO A 182 23.23 0.98 10.53
N VAL A 183 23.70 1.65 9.46
CA VAL A 183 22.94 2.04 8.27
C VAL A 183 22.23 0.83 7.65
N ARG A 184 22.94 -0.30 7.50
CA ARG A 184 22.35 -1.55 7.01
C ARG A 184 21.16 -2.03 7.83
N GLY A 185 21.24 -1.90 9.15
CA GLY A 185 20.16 -2.26 10.06
C GLY A 185 18.90 -1.42 9.83
N VAL A 186 19.08 -0.12 9.69
CA VAL A 186 17.97 0.81 9.44
C VAL A 186 17.33 0.57 8.07
N ILE A 187 18.13 0.36 7.02
CA ILE A 187 17.58 0.07 5.68
C ILE A 187 16.81 -1.27 5.67
N ARG A 188 17.31 -2.31 6.35
CA ARG A 188 16.59 -3.59 6.50
C ARG A 188 15.27 -3.40 7.24
N PHE A 189 15.26 -2.59 8.28
CA PHE A 189 14.03 -2.27 9.01
C PHE A 189 13.05 -1.47 8.15
N ALA A 190 13.55 -0.48 7.39
CA ALA A 190 12.75 0.27 6.43
C ALA A 190 12.08 -0.66 5.39
N LYS A 191 12.84 -1.62 4.84
CA LYS A 191 12.32 -2.60 3.88
C LYS A 191 11.29 -3.54 4.51
N LEU A 192 11.58 -4.06 5.69
CA LEU A 192 10.63 -4.90 6.44
C LEU A 192 9.29 -4.18 6.63
N TYR A 193 9.34 -2.90 7.03
CA TYR A 193 8.14 -2.11 7.25
C TYR A 193 7.42 -1.83 5.92
N ALA A 194 8.14 -1.38 4.88
CA ALA A 194 7.56 -1.07 3.58
C ALA A 194 6.83 -2.28 2.96
N GLU A 195 7.42 -3.47 3.03
CA GLU A 195 6.78 -4.69 2.55
C GLU A 195 5.61 -5.12 3.44
N SER A 196 5.75 -5.01 4.77
CA SER A 196 4.64 -5.28 5.68
C SER A 196 3.44 -4.38 5.41
N LEU A 197 3.69 -3.10 5.13
CA LEU A 197 2.66 -2.13 4.79
C LEU A 197 1.96 -2.49 3.48
N ALA A 198 2.73 -2.84 2.45
CA ALA A 198 2.19 -3.28 1.16
C ALA A 198 1.31 -4.53 1.32
N LEU A 199 1.77 -5.54 2.07
CA LEU A 199 0.98 -6.75 2.32
C LEU A 199 -0.29 -6.47 3.14
N ASN A 200 -0.22 -5.57 4.13
CA ASN A 200 -1.41 -5.15 4.88
C ASN A 200 -2.44 -4.48 3.98
N LEU A 201 -1.99 -3.63 3.05
CA LEU A 201 -2.87 -2.99 2.06
C LEU A 201 -3.51 -4.01 1.14
N GLU A 202 -2.74 -4.97 0.62
CA GLU A 202 -3.27 -6.06 -0.20
C GLU A 202 -4.35 -6.85 0.55
N GLN A 203 -4.15 -7.15 1.82
CA GLN A 203 -5.14 -7.83 2.64
C GLN A 203 -6.40 -6.98 2.86
N ILE A 204 -6.24 -5.69 3.16
CA ILE A 204 -7.37 -4.76 3.26
C ILE A 204 -8.12 -4.71 1.93
N GLU A 205 -7.41 -4.57 0.82
CA GLU A 205 -8.01 -4.53 -0.51
C GLU A 205 -8.75 -5.83 -0.83
N SER A 206 -8.14 -6.99 -0.57
CA SER A 206 -8.79 -8.29 -0.78
C SER A 206 -10.05 -8.46 0.08
N GLY A 207 -10.04 -7.95 1.28
CA GLY A 207 -11.18 -8.02 2.22
C GLY A 207 -12.23 -6.95 1.99
N TRP A 208 -11.84 -5.75 1.60
CA TRP A 208 -12.72 -4.58 1.50
C TRP A 208 -13.19 -4.29 0.08
N CYS A 209 -12.34 -4.44 -0.94
CA CYS A 209 -12.70 -4.06 -2.30
C CYS A 209 -13.69 -5.05 -2.95
N PRO A 210 -14.93 -4.64 -3.28
CA PRO A 210 -15.88 -5.51 -3.96
C PRO A 210 -15.54 -5.70 -5.43
N LEU A 211 -14.77 -4.81 -6.04
CA LEU A 211 -14.41 -4.87 -7.46
C LEU A 211 -13.31 -5.91 -7.74
N LYS A 212 -12.52 -6.28 -6.73
CA LYS A 212 -11.49 -7.32 -6.85
C LYS A 212 -10.62 -7.14 -8.10
N HIS A 213 -10.01 -5.97 -8.26
CA HIS A 213 -9.14 -5.67 -9.39
C HIS A 213 -7.71 -5.38 -8.93
N ILE A 214 -6.75 -5.66 -9.80
CA ILE A 214 -5.33 -5.36 -9.59
C ILE A 214 -5.05 -3.93 -10.03
N GLU A 215 -4.29 -3.18 -9.21
CA GLU A 215 -4.05 -1.75 -9.46
C GLU A 215 -3.14 -1.49 -10.65
N THR A 216 -2.05 -2.24 -10.76
CA THR A 216 -1.05 -2.09 -11.81
C THR A 216 -0.39 -3.43 -12.11
N GLU A 217 0.21 -3.57 -13.29
CA GLU A 217 0.99 -4.75 -13.68
C GLU A 217 2.17 -5.04 -12.74
N THR A 218 2.69 -3.99 -12.08
CA THR A 218 3.81 -4.09 -11.13
C THR A 218 3.36 -4.30 -9.69
N THR A 219 2.07 -4.42 -9.43
CA THR A 219 1.57 -4.78 -8.10
C THR A 219 2.04 -6.20 -7.78
N VAL A 220 2.67 -6.39 -6.62
CA VAL A 220 3.03 -7.73 -6.15
C VAL A 220 1.74 -8.51 -5.99
N VAL A 221 1.52 -9.47 -6.88
CA VAL A 221 0.36 -10.35 -6.82
C VAL A 221 0.63 -11.37 -5.73
N SER A 222 -0.03 -11.20 -4.59
CA SER A 222 -0.04 -12.20 -3.53
C SER A 222 -1.13 -13.25 -3.79
N ASP A 223 -1.13 -14.30 -2.98
CA ASP A 223 -2.20 -15.32 -3.03
C ASP A 223 -3.60 -14.71 -2.80
N HIS A 224 -3.67 -13.55 -2.14
CA HIS A 224 -4.91 -12.80 -1.94
C HIS A 224 -5.50 -12.26 -3.25
N HIS A 225 -4.67 -12.02 -4.27
CA HIS A 225 -5.07 -11.47 -5.57
C HIS A 225 -5.32 -12.53 -6.66
N ARG A 226 -5.22 -13.82 -6.37
CA ARG A 226 -5.35 -14.89 -7.39
C ARG A 226 -6.59 -14.80 -8.25
N ASN A 227 -7.68 -14.26 -7.72
CA ASN A 227 -8.95 -14.15 -8.41
C ASN A 227 -9.34 -12.70 -8.70
N PHE A 228 -8.37 -11.77 -8.64
CA PHE A 228 -8.62 -10.38 -8.96
C PHE A 228 -8.58 -10.18 -10.47
N TYR A 229 -9.45 -9.28 -10.94
CA TYR A 229 -9.43 -8.87 -12.33
C TYR A 229 -8.19 -8.04 -12.63
N PRO A 230 -7.47 -8.30 -13.73
CA PRO A 230 -6.43 -7.42 -14.22
C PRO A 230 -6.98 -6.01 -14.46
N ARG A 231 -6.12 -5.01 -14.41
CA ARG A 231 -6.53 -3.60 -14.55
C ARG A 231 -7.29 -3.33 -15.86
N GLU A 232 -6.85 -3.90 -16.97
CA GLU A 232 -7.46 -3.78 -18.28
C GLU A 232 -8.87 -4.40 -18.33
N LYS A 233 -9.17 -5.32 -17.44
CA LYS A 233 -10.48 -5.98 -17.30
C LYS A 233 -11.40 -5.35 -16.25
N LEU A 234 -11.09 -4.15 -15.80
CA LEU A 234 -11.88 -3.46 -14.78
C LEU A 234 -13.35 -3.29 -15.18
N VAL A 235 -13.63 -3.07 -16.46
CA VAL A 235 -15.01 -2.98 -16.98
C VAL A 235 -15.75 -4.31 -16.80
N GLU A 236 -15.10 -5.43 -17.07
CA GLU A 236 -15.67 -6.78 -16.87
C GLU A 236 -15.97 -7.03 -15.38
N ALA A 237 -15.08 -6.60 -14.47
CA ALA A 237 -15.29 -6.69 -13.04
C ALA A 237 -16.52 -5.88 -12.59
N ILE A 238 -16.68 -4.68 -13.14
CA ILE A 238 -17.85 -3.82 -12.90
C ILE A 238 -19.13 -4.47 -13.38
N ASP A 239 -19.12 -5.05 -14.58
CA ASP A 239 -20.30 -5.72 -15.15
C ASP A 239 -20.64 -7.00 -14.38
N ALA A 240 -19.66 -7.75 -13.93
CA ALA A 240 -19.87 -8.93 -13.09
C ALA A 240 -20.52 -8.55 -11.75
N LEU A 241 -20.02 -7.50 -11.08
CA LEU A 241 -20.61 -6.99 -9.85
C LEU A 241 -22.05 -6.49 -10.05
N ALA A 242 -22.33 -5.89 -11.19
CA ALA A 242 -23.69 -5.40 -11.52
C ALA A 242 -24.68 -6.55 -11.72
N ARG A 243 -24.23 -7.66 -12.34
CA ARG A 243 -25.08 -8.85 -12.60
C ARG A 243 -25.36 -9.64 -11.34
N ASP A 244 -24.31 -10.01 -10.62
CA ASP A 244 -24.38 -11.02 -9.56
C ASP A 244 -24.58 -10.43 -8.17
N GLY A 245 -24.49 -9.11 -8.07
CA GLY A 245 -24.61 -8.41 -6.77
C GLY A 245 -23.51 -8.71 -5.78
N SER A 246 -22.61 -9.58 -6.12
CA SER A 246 -21.35 -9.85 -5.44
C SER A 246 -20.37 -10.42 -6.46
N VAL A 247 -19.26 -9.75 -6.68
CA VAL A 247 -18.07 -10.47 -7.13
C VAL A 247 -17.58 -11.19 -5.88
N SER A 248 -18.13 -12.37 -5.64
CA SER A 248 -17.53 -13.28 -4.70
C SER A 248 -16.42 -13.98 -5.45
N PRO A 249 -15.14 -13.68 -5.22
CA PRO A 249 -14.15 -14.69 -5.51
C PRO A 249 -14.59 -15.91 -4.69
N LYS A 250 -14.54 -17.09 -5.27
CA LYS A 250 -14.57 -18.34 -4.49
C LYS A 250 -13.75 -18.07 -3.24
N LYS A 251 -14.34 -18.25 -2.04
CA LYS A 251 -13.68 -17.95 -0.76
C LYS A 251 -12.19 -18.20 -0.89
N PRO A 252 -11.31 -17.24 -0.63
CA PRO A 252 -9.90 -17.54 -0.61
C PRO A 252 -9.78 -18.73 0.32
N ARG A 253 -9.24 -19.84 -0.17
CA ARG A 253 -8.86 -20.97 0.68
C ARG A 253 -7.59 -20.47 1.38
N TYR A 254 -7.78 -19.94 2.58
CA TYR A 254 -6.70 -19.68 3.49
C TYR A 254 -6.21 -20.99 4.08
#